data_cc0992e95c7f9c52396066bdba0fb658
#
_entry.id   cc0992e95c7f9c52396066bdba0fb658
#
_cell.length_a   1.000
_cell.length_b   1.000
_cell.length_c   1.000
_cell.angle_alpha   90.00
_cell.angle_beta   90.00
_cell.angle_gamma   90.00
#
_symmetry.space_group_name_H-M   'P 1'
#
loop_
_entity.id
_entity.type
_entity.pdbx_description
1 polymer ?
#
loop_
_entity_poly.entity_id
_entity_poly.type
_entity_poly.pdbx_seq_one_letter_code
_entity_poly.pdbx_strand_id
1 'polypeptide(L)'
;VTIFVEIVLFVMFLYLLYQYRDYWAFIVSIFLLGLVMEVLGVDYVHAYGYHGFLVMPFGVPLAIPAGWALIIFTSVQIVRRSRLPEFLYPFATAFFTVLIDIALDPVMAHAGLWVWKKGLEPTTDFLGIPLYNFWGWFLAGFVVGLSYMFIVNVKKPSWWMYILWGALYPPVWIALMFGLKYVPYLVMYYVLWGLVLFIGIIVRVWGFAKDVVPQDIVMIRWAFYLTSLVVFFWSGLYASKPYIIVPVILSLLIEIFGTSMYDVL
;
A
#
# COMPACT_ATOMS: atom_id res chain seq x y z
N VAL A 1 -16.85 -9.47 9.89
CA VAL A 1 -15.85 -8.44 9.57
C VAL A 1 -15.17 -8.76 8.25
N THR A 2 -14.52 -9.94 8.08
CA THR A 2 -13.75 -10.33 6.87
C THR A 2 -14.56 -10.23 5.58
N ILE A 3 -15.78 -10.78 5.55
CA ILE A 3 -16.67 -10.71 4.38
C ILE A 3 -17.00 -9.25 4.02
N PHE A 4 -17.20 -8.40 5.01
CA PHE A 4 -17.44 -6.96 4.78
C PHE A 4 -16.22 -6.31 4.11
N VAL A 5 -15.01 -6.55 4.61
CA VAL A 5 -13.76 -6.04 4.04
C VAL A 5 -13.57 -6.57 2.62
N GLU A 6 -13.83 -7.87 2.39
CA GLU A 6 -13.74 -8.51 1.08
C GLU A 6 -14.66 -7.84 0.05
N ILE A 7 -15.94 -7.62 0.41
CA ILE A 7 -16.91 -6.96 -0.46
C ILE A 7 -16.48 -5.52 -0.77
N VAL A 8 -16.07 -4.75 0.25
CA VAL A 8 -15.63 -3.36 0.07
C VAL A 8 -14.46 -3.29 -0.91
N LEU A 9 -13.42 -4.11 -0.73
CA LEU A 9 -12.25 -4.12 -1.59
C LEU A 9 -12.59 -4.51 -3.03
N PHE A 10 -13.45 -5.53 -3.24
CA PHE A 10 -13.86 -5.92 -4.58
C PHE A 10 -14.69 -4.84 -5.28
N VAL A 11 -15.66 -4.24 -4.59
CA VAL A 11 -16.49 -3.16 -5.16
C VAL A 11 -15.61 -1.98 -5.56
N MET A 12 -14.70 -1.57 -4.69
CA MET A 12 -13.75 -0.48 -4.99
C MET A 12 -12.82 -0.84 -6.17
N PHE A 13 -12.36 -2.08 -6.24
CA PHE A 13 -11.47 -2.54 -7.32
C PHE A 13 -12.19 -2.57 -8.68
N LEU A 14 -13.43 -3.08 -8.73
CA LEU A 14 -14.25 -3.06 -9.93
C LEU A 14 -14.59 -1.63 -10.37
N TYR A 15 -14.90 -0.76 -9.41
CA TYR A 15 -15.09 0.67 -9.67
C TYR A 15 -13.82 1.30 -10.27
N LEU A 16 -12.65 1.01 -9.70
CA LEU A 16 -11.36 1.52 -10.20
C LEU A 16 -11.13 1.08 -11.65
N LEU A 17 -11.32 -0.21 -11.96
CA LEU A 17 -11.17 -0.75 -13.31
C LEU A 17 -12.13 -0.11 -14.30
N TYR A 18 -13.37 0.14 -13.89
CA TYR A 18 -14.36 0.81 -14.74
C TYR A 18 -14.00 2.29 -15.00
N GLN A 19 -13.69 3.02 -13.94
CA GLN A 19 -13.41 4.46 -14.00
C GLN A 19 -12.09 4.76 -14.71
N TYR A 20 -11.06 3.91 -14.50
CA TYR A 20 -9.72 4.05 -15.05
C TYR A 20 -9.42 2.98 -16.11
N ARG A 21 -10.42 2.66 -16.94
CA ARG A 21 -10.31 1.59 -17.97
C ARG A 21 -9.14 1.76 -18.93
N ASP A 22 -8.70 2.98 -19.19
CA ASP A 22 -7.53 3.24 -20.04
C ASP A 22 -6.20 2.81 -19.37
N TYR A 23 -6.21 2.60 -18.07
CA TYR A 23 -5.10 2.10 -17.25
C TYR A 23 -5.29 0.66 -16.80
N TRP A 24 -6.28 -0.07 -17.36
CA TRP A 24 -6.61 -1.43 -16.92
C TRP A 24 -5.39 -2.34 -16.80
N ALA A 25 -4.49 -2.32 -17.83
CA ALA A 25 -3.30 -3.16 -17.85
C ALA A 25 -2.31 -2.81 -16.72
N PHE A 26 -2.20 -1.52 -16.37
CA PHE A 26 -1.40 -1.07 -15.23
C PHE A 26 -2.00 -1.53 -13.90
N ILE A 27 -3.31 -1.36 -13.72
CA ILE A 27 -4.02 -1.78 -12.50
C ILE A 27 -3.91 -3.30 -12.33
N VAL A 28 -4.13 -4.07 -13.39
CA VAL A 28 -3.99 -5.54 -13.38
C VAL A 28 -2.55 -5.97 -13.09
N SER A 29 -1.55 -5.26 -13.62
CA SER A 29 -0.14 -5.56 -13.32
C SER A 29 0.18 -5.38 -11.83
N ILE A 30 -0.38 -4.36 -11.17
CA ILE A 30 -0.21 -4.16 -9.73
C ILE A 30 -0.97 -5.25 -8.94
N PHE A 31 -2.18 -5.62 -9.37
CA PHE A 31 -2.93 -6.73 -8.79
C PHE A 31 -2.13 -8.04 -8.84
N LEU A 32 -1.52 -8.34 -9.98
CA LEU A 32 -0.68 -9.54 -10.15
C LEU A 32 0.59 -9.48 -9.30
N LEU A 33 1.21 -8.31 -9.15
CA LEU A 33 2.29 -8.11 -8.17
C LEU A 33 1.82 -8.51 -6.77
N GLY A 34 0.71 -7.91 -6.30
CA GLY A 34 0.15 -8.21 -4.99
C GLY A 34 -0.15 -9.71 -4.82
N LEU A 35 -0.77 -10.34 -5.82
CA LEU A 35 -1.06 -11.77 -5.77
C LEU A 35 0.21 -12.63 -5.62
N VAL A 36 1.25 -12.34 -6.39
CA VAL A 36 2.53 -13.07 -6.29
C VAL A 36 3.17 -12.87 -4.93
N MET A 37 3.16 -11.62 -4.41
CA MET A 37 3.74 -11.32 -3.09
C MET A 37 3.00 -12.05 -1.96
N GLU A 38 1.67 -12.06 -2.02
CA GLU A 38 0.85 -12.75 -1.04
C GLU A 38 1.05 -14.27 -1.07
N VAL A 39 1.08 -14.87 -2.26
CA VAL A 39 1.35 -16.31 -2.41
C VAL A 39 2.75 -16.64 -1.87
N LEU A 40 3.75 -15.83 -2.16
CA LEU A 40 5.09 -16.02 -1.60
C LEU A 40 5.10 -15.89 -0.08
N GLY A 41 4.39 -14.92 0.47
CA GLY A 41 4.31 -14.70 1.93
C GLY A 41 3.60 -15.84 2.66
N VAL A 42 2.49 -16.33 2.11
CA VAL A 42 1.66 -17.38 2.73
C VAL A 42 2.24 -18.77 2.51
N ASP A 43 2.53 -19.14 1.25
CA ASP A 43 2.85 -20.54 0.89
C ASP A 43 4.35 -20.85 0.95
N TYR A 44 5.23 -19.91 0.60
CA TYR A 44 6.67 -20.18 0.55
C TYR A 44 7.41 -19.73 1.81
N VAL A 45 7.14 -18.51 2.27
CA VAL A 45 7.78 -17.98 3.48
C VAL A 45 7.05 -18.40 4.74
N HIS A 46 5.76 -18.72 4.61
CA HIS A 46 4.86 -19.03 5.72
C HIS A 46 4.85 -17.96 6.81
N ALA A 47 4.90 -16.69 6.39
CA ALA A 47 5.01 -15.54 7.29
C ALA A 47 3.71 -15.27 8.05
N TYR A 48 2.59 -15.48 7.41
CA TYR A 48 1.24 -15.23 7.95
C TYR A 48 0.20 -16.13 7.27
N GLY A 49 -1.03 -16.07 7.73
CA GLY A 49 -2.18 -16.75 7.14
C GLY A 49 -3.44 -15.95 7.30
N TYR A 50 -4.39 -16.13 6.38
CA TYR A 50 -5.68 -15.45 6.33
C TYR A 50 -6.81 -16.31 6.90
N HIS A 51 -7.84 -15.64 7.46
CA HIS A 51 -8.99 -16.34 8.05
C HIS A 51 -10.31 -15.66 7.67
N GLY A 52 -11.32 -16.49 7.34
CA GLY A 52 -12.70 -16.06 7.19
C GLY A 52 -13.04 -15.29 5.91
N PHE A 53 -12.18 -15.29 4.92
CA PHE A 53 -12.47 -14.81 3.56
C PHE A 53 -13.16 -15.89 2.74
N LEU A 54 -13.97 -15.49 1.73
CA LEU A 54 -14.75 -16.40 0.91
C LEU A 54 -13.98 -16.90 -0.32
N VAL A 55 -13.23 -16.01 -0.98
CA VAL A 55 -12.55 -16.31 -2.25
C VAL A 55 -11.04 -16.33 -2.02
N MET A 56 -10.51 -17.53 -1.77
CA MET A 56 -9.10 -17.75 -1.35
C MET A 56 -8.37 -18.75 -2.25
N PRO A 57 -8.15 -18.48 -3.55
CA PRO A 57 -7.29 -19.35 -4.35
C PRO A 57 -5.85 -19.27 -3.80
N PHE A 58 -5.17 -20.43 -3.76
CA PHE A 58 -3.79 -20.53 -3.24
C PHE A 58 -3.64 -20.03 -1.78
N GLY A 59 -4.69 -20.19 -0.95
CA GLY A 59 -4.66 -19.71 0.44
C GLY A 59 -4.64 -18.17 0.61
N VAL A 60 -4.75 -17.43 -0.48
CA VAL A 60 -4.72 -15.95 -0.50
C VAL A 60 -6.09 -15.40 -0.89
N PRO A 61 -6.70 -14.54 -0.07
CA PRO A 61 -7.94 -13.86 -0.45
C PRO A 61 -7.71 -12.92 -1.64
N LEU A 62 -8.45 -13.09 -2.74
CA LEU A 62 -8.31 -12.20 -3.92
C LEU A 62 -8.59 -10.73 -3.62
N ALA A 63 -9.33 -10.43 -2.57
CA ALA A 63 -9.55 -9.07 -2.11
C ALA A 63 -8.26 -8.37 -1.67
N ILE A 64 -7.25 -9.11 -1.19
CA ILE A 64 -5.98 -8.52 -0.75
C ILE A 64 -5.16 -8.00 -1.94
N PRO A 65 -4.89 -8.78 -3.01
CA PRO A 65 -4.30 -8.22 -4.23
C PRO A 65 -5.10 -7.07 -4.86
N ALA A 66 -6.43 -7.09 -4.74
CA ALA A 66 -7.26 -5.95 -5.14
C ALA A 66 -6.95 -4.70 -4.28
N GLY A 67 -6.77 -4.87 -2.96
CA GLY A 67 -6.30 -3.83 -2.04
C GLY A 67 -4.93 -3.28 -2.44
N TRP A 68 -3.97 -4.14 -2.82
CA TRP A 68 -2.67 -3.72 -3.36
C TRP A 68 -2.82 -2.81 -4.58
N ALA A 69 -3.66 -3.20 -5.53
CA ALA A 69 -3.91 -2.41 -6.73
C ALA A 69 -4.54 -1.05 -6.40
N LEU A 70 -5.52 -1.02 -5.51
CA LEU A 70 -6.18 0.21 -5.05
C LEU A 70 -5.18 1.17 -4.39
N ILE A 71 -4.39 0.67 -3.43
CA ILE A 71 -3.46 1.50 -2.65
C ILE A 71 -2.35 2.05 -3.54
N ILE A 72 -1.69 1.19 -4.33
CA ILE A 72 -0.54 1.62 -5.13
C ILE A 72 -0.97 2.49 -6.31
N PHE A 73 -2.05 2.12 -7.02
CA PHE A 73 -2.55 2.94 -8.13
C PHE A 73 -2.96 4.34 -7.66
N THR A 74 -3.69 4.45 -6.56
CA THR A 74 -4.09 5.76 -6.03
C THR A 74 -2.89 6.57 -5.54
N SER A 75 -1.86 5.93 -4.98
CA SER A 75 -0.59 6.58 -4.63
C SER A 75 0.10 7.17 -5.86
N VAL A 76 0.18 6.41 -6.97
CA VAL A 76 0.69 6.92 -8.26
C VAL A 76 -0.16 8.09 -8.77
N GLN A 77 -1.50 8.03 -8.63
CA GLN A 77 -2.38 9.10 -9.08
C GLN A 77 -2.19 10.42 -8.32
N ILE A 78 -1.85 10.36 -7.02
CA ILE A 78 -1.47 11.54 -6.22
C ILE A 78 -0.13 12.08 -6.69
N VAL A 79 0.89 11.21 -6.74
CA VAL A 79 2.27 11.60 -7.03
C VAL A 79 2.40 12.25 -8.41
N ARG A 80 1.75 11.71 -9.45
CA ARG A 80 1.80 12.26 -10.81
C ARG A 80 1.24 13.69 -10.92
N ARG A 81 0.40 14.10 -9.98
CA ARG A 81 -0.20 15.43 -9.91
C ARG A 81 0.52 16.39 -8.98
N SER A 82 1.55 15.91 -8.32
CA SER A 82 2.40 16.74 -7.48
C SER A 82 3.39 17.56 -8.32
N ARG A 83 4.01 18.56 -7.68
CA ARG A 83 5.12 19.35 -8.25
C ARG A 83 6.48 18.68 -8.02
N LEU A 84 6.50 17.46 -7.51
CA LEU A 84 7.72 16.73 -7.26
C LEU A 84 8.50 16.51 -8.57
N PRO A 85 9.82 16.61 -8.55
CA PRO A 85 10.66 16.13 -9.64
C PRO A 85 10.42 14.64 -9.89
N GLU A 86 10.38 14.20 -11.15
CA GLU A 86 10.03 12.83 -11.53
C GLU A 86 10.91 11.76 -10.86
N PHE A 87 12.19 12.06 -10.60
CA PHE A 87 13.09 11.13 -9.91
C PHE A 87 12.68 10.83 -8.46
N LEU A 88 11.80 11.65 -7.86
CA LEU A 88 11.21 11.40 -6.54
C LEU A 88 9.91 10.59 -6.60
N TYR A 89 9.32 10.34 -7.77
CA TYR A 89 8.07 9.60 -7.90
C TYR A 89 8.11 8.21 -7.26
N PRO A 90 9.20 7.40 -7.42
CA PRO A 90 9.28 6.11 -6.76
C PRO A 90 9.17 6.21 -5.23
N PHE A 91 9.89 7.15 -4.65
CA PHE A 91 9.92 7.36 -3.20
C PHE A 91 8.59 7.90 -2.67
N ALA A 92 7.99 8.87 -3.36
CA ALA A 92 6.70 9.43 -2.97
C ALA A 92 5.57 8.40 -3.11
N THR A 93 5.58 7.57 -4.16
CA THR A 93 4.63 6.45 -4.31
C THR A 93 4.79 5.45 -3.16
N ALA A 94 6.02 5.07 -2.82
CA ALA A 94 6.32 4.21 -1.70
C ALA A 94 5.80 4.80 -0.37
N PHE A 95 6.01 6.10 -0.14
CA PHE A 95 5.52 6.79 1.04
C PHE A 95 4.01 6.71 1.18
N PHE A 96 3.25 7.11 0.15
CA PHE A 96 1.79 7.06 0.18
C PHE A 96 1.24 5.63 0.28
N THR A 97 1.97 4.65 -0.22
CA THR A 97 1.63 3.23 -0.10
C THR A 97 1.76 2.76 1.35
N VAL A 98 2.92 3.00 1.98
CA VAL A 98 3.18 2.62 3.38
C VAL A 98 2.28 3.36 4.35
N LEU A 99 1.91 4.61 4.06
CA LEU A 99 1.05 5.41 4.93
C LEU A 99 -0.32 4.76 5.18
N ILE A 100 -0.91 4.14 4.15
CA ILE A 100 -2.16 3.37 4.33
C ILE A 100 -1.88 2.07 5.10
N ASP A 101 -0.78 1.38 4.80
CA ASP A 101 -0.44 0.12 5.46
C ASP A 101 -0.20 0.29 6.96
N ILE A 102 0.48 1.37 7.37
CA ILE A 102 0.66 1.74 8.78
C ILE A 102 -0.68 1.89 9.52
N ALA A 103 -1.71 2.40 8.83
CA ALA A 103 -3.04 2.55 9.40
C ALA A 103 -3.87 1.27 9.37
N LEU A 104 -3.68 0.45 8.33
CA LEU A 104 -4.53 -0.70 8.04
C LEU A 104 -4.05 -1.95 8.78
N ASP A 105 -2.79 -2.30 8.61
CA ASP A 105 -2.27 -3.63 8.97
C ASP A 105 -2.34 -3.91 10.48
N PRO A 106 -1.98 -3.00 11.40
CA PRO A 106 -2.15 -3.24 12.82
C PRO A 106 -3.59 -3.50 13.24
N VAL A 107 -4.55 -2.77 12.64
CA VAL A 107 -5.98 -2.94 12.97
C VAL A 107 -6.47 -4.31 12.47
N MET A 108 -6.19 -4.65 11.24
CA MET A 108 -6.67 -5.87 10.60
C MET A 108 -6.07 -7.12 11.23
N ALA A 109 -4.76 -7.11 11.53
CA ALA A 109 -4.09 -8.21 12.20
C ALA A 109 -4.62 -8.43 13.63
N HIS A 110 -4.80 -7.35 14.41
CA HIS A 110 -5.36 -7.46 15.76
C HIS A 110 -6.85 -7.81 15.78
N ALA A 111 -7.57 -7.52 14.71
CA ALA A 111 -8.94 -8.00 14.50
C ALA A 111 -9.02 -9.45 14.02
N GLY A 112 -7.88 -10.08 13.72
CA GLY A 112 -7.78 -11.50 13.33
C GLY A 112 -8.09 -11.79 11.87
N LEU A 113 -8.06 -10.79 10.97
CA LEU A 113 -8.24 -11.01 9.54
C LEU A 113 -7.07 -11.78 8.94
N TRP A 114 -5.87 -11.50 9.45
CA TRP A 114 -4.66 -12.31 9.23
C TRP A 114 -3.85 -12.42 10.51
N VAL A 115 -3.06 -13.47 10.58
CA VAL A 115 -2.25 -13.79 11.76
C VAL A 115 -0.81 -14.00 11.35
N TRP A 116 0.08 -13.16 11.88
CA TRP A 116 1.52 -13.30 11.71
C TRP A 116 2.05 -14.47 12.53
N LYS A 117 2.91 -15.30 11.94
CA LYS A 117 3.54 -16.42 12.65
C LYS A 117 4.60 -15.88 13.61
N LYS A 118 4.52 -16.32 14.86
CA LYS A 118 5.52 -16.00 15.89
C LYS A 118 6.89 -16.58 15.50
N GLY A 119 7.93 -15.79 15.66
CA GLY A 119 9.32 -16.24 15.47
C GLY A 119 10.00 -15.78 14.20
N LEU A 120 9.31 -15.06 13.32
CA LEU A 120 9.94 -14.44 12.16
C LEU A 120 10.81 -13.24 12.56
N GLU A 121 10.40 -12.49 13.62
CA GLU A 121 11.18 -11.40 14.20
C GLU A 121 10.89 -11.24 15.70
N PRO A 122 11.89 -11.40 16.56
CA PRO A 122 11.62 -11.47 18.01
C PRO A 122 11.49 -10.15 18.72
N THR A 123 11.93 -9.01 18.21
CA THR A 123 12.13 -7.83 19.07
C THR A 123 11.71 -6.49 18.53
N THR A 124 11.29 -6.38 17.26
CA THR A 124 11.07 -5.07 16.66
C THR A 124 9.98 -5.14 15.60
N ASP A 125 8.77 -5.36 16.09
CA ASP A 125 7.57 -5.12 15.33
C ASP A 125 7.04 -3.70 15.60
N PHE A 126 6.29 -3.16 14.67
CA PHE A 126 5.49 -1.97 14.89
C PHE A 126 4.06 -2.39 15.17
N LEU A 127 3.64 -2.29 16.43
CA LEU A 127 2.30 -2.67 16.88
C LEU A 127 1.90 -4.13 16.55
N GLY A 128 2.85 -5.05 16.62
CA GLY A 128 2.64 -6.47 16.33
C GLY A 128 2.79 -6.85 14.86
N ILE A 129 3.19 -5.91 14.00
CA ILE A 129 3.43 -6.13 12.58
C ILE A 129 4.93 -6.15 12.31
N PRO A 130 5.45 -7.21 11.66
CA PRO A 130 6.87 -7.31 11.36
C PRO A 130 7.36 -6.17 10.46
N LEU A 131 8.57 -5.67 10.73
CA LEU A 131 9.18 -4.59 9.94
C LEU A 131 9.28 -4.93 8.44
N TYR A 132 9.50 -6.20 8.11
CA TYR A 132 9.54 -6.68 6.73
C TYR A 132 8.25 -6.44 5.96
N ASN A 133 7.09 -6.38 6.63
CA ASN A 133 5.83 -6.03 5.99
C ASN A 133 5.89 -4.60 5.43
N PHE A 134 6.27 -3.64 6.26
CA PHE A 134 6.37 -2.24 5.84
C PHE A 134 7.43 -2.02 4.76
N TRP A 135 8.55 -2.75 4.82
CA TRP A 135 9.52 -2.78 3.73
C TRP A 135 8.94 -3.38 2.45
N GLY A 136 8.16 -4.44 2.57
CA GLY A 136 7.45 -5.06 1.43
C GLY A 136 6.56 -4.05 0.71
N TRP A 137 5.74 -3.33 1.47
CA TRP A 137 4.87 -2.28 0.94
C TRP A 137 5.65 -1.08 0.37
N PHE A 138 6.69 -0.64 1.07
CA PHE A 138 7.57 0.43 0.58
C PHE A 138 8.20 0.06 -0.77
N LEU A 139 8.80 -1.12 -0.86
CA LEU A 139 9.46 -1.58 -2.09
C LEU A 139 8.47 -1.83 -3.22
N ALA A 140 7.27 -2.32 -2.94
CA ALA A 140 6.23 -2.48 -3.96
C ALA A 140 5.81 -1.11 -4.54
N GLY A 141 5.52 -0.14 -3.69
CA GLY A 141 5.23 1.23 -4.10
C GLY A 141 6.41 1.86 -4.86
N PHE A 142 7.64 1.62 -4.41
CA PHE A 142 8.85 2.10 -5.07
C PHE A 142 9.02 1.53 -6.49
N VAL A 143 8.92 0.22 -6.65
CA VAL A 143 9.10 -0.46 -7.95
C VAL A 143 8.02 -0.03 -8.95
N VAL A 144 6.77 0.07 -8.52
CA VAL A 144 5.67 0.55 -9.37
C VAL A 144 5.86 2.03 -9.72
N GLY A 145 6.21 2.88 -8.76
CA GLY A 145 6.50 4.28 -8.98
C GLY A 145 7.69 4.51 -9.93
N LEU A 146 8.72 3.65 -9.84
CA LEU A 146 9.87 3.67 -10.74
C LEU A 146 9.46 3.34 -12.19
N SER A 147 8.64 2.30 -12.38
CA SER A 147 8.14 1.97 -13.72
C SER A 147 7.27 3.09 -14.29
N TYR A 148 6.43 3.69 -13.45
CA TYR A 148 5.59 4.82 -13.86
C TYR A 148 6.42 6.02 -14.31
N MET A 149 7.52 6.33 -13.63
CA MET A 149 8.45 7.39 -14.02
C MET A 149 8.99 7.18 -15.46
N PHE A 150 9.26 5.94 -15.87
CA PHE A 150 9.68 5.64 -17.23
C PHE A 150 8.52 5.69 -18.25
N ILE A 151 7.32 5.25 -17.85
CA ILE A 151 6.15 5.19 -18.74
C ILE A 151 5.57 6.58 -18.99
N VAL A 152 5.56 7.47 -17.99
CA VAL A 152 4.94 8.81 -18.08
C VAL A 152 5.54 9.66 -19.20
N ASN A 153 6.81 9.45 -19.54
CA ASN A 153 7.50 10.15 -20.61
C ASN A 153 7.20 9.58 -22.01
N VAL A 154 6.46 8.47 -22.12
CA VAL A 154 6.05 7.89 -23.39
C VAL A 154 4.72 8.52 -23.82
N LYS A 155 4.73 9.18 -24.99
CA LYS A 155 3.49 9.68 -25.60
C LYS A 155 2.59 8.50 -25.95
N LYS A 156 1.51 8.27 -25.22
CA LYS A 156 0.55 7.16 -25.41
C LYS A 156 1.18 5.79 -25.15
N PRO A 157 1.50 5.45 -23.92
CA PRO A 157 1.99 4.12 -23.59
C PRO A 157 0.94 3.07 -23.98
N SER A 158 1.36 2.05 -24.70
CA SER A 158 0.47 0.95 -25.06
C SER A 158 0.30 -0.03 -23.90
N TRP A 159 -0.83 -0.73 -23.86
CA TRP A 159 -1.16 -1.69 -22.79
C TRP A 159 -0.06 -2.75 -22.56
N TRP A 160 0.64 -3.19 -23.60
CA TRP A 160 1.71 -4.19 -23.47
C TRP A 160 2.93 -3.67 -22.69
N MET A 161 3.19 -2.35 -22.69
CA MET A 161 4.26 -1.76 -21.87
C MET A 161 3.97 -1.94 -20.39
N TYR A 162 2.71 -1.74 -19.97
CA TYR A 162 2.32 -1.97 -18.58
C TYR A 162 2.44 -3.44 -18.21
N ILE A 163 2.10 -4.38 -19.11
CA ILE A 163 2.26 -5.81 -18.87
C ILE A 163 3.75 -6.18 -18.79
N LEU A 164 4.59 -5.65 -19.67
CA LEU A 164 6.03 -5.88 -19.64
C LEU A 164 6.66 -5.40 -18.31
N TRP A 165 6.35 -4.17 -17.89
CA TRP A 165 6.80 -3.66 -16.61
C TRP A 165 6.23 -4.46 -15.45
N GLY A 166 4.94 -4.81 -15.52
CA GLY A 166 4.28 -5.66 -14.54
C GLY A 166 4.96 -7.01 -14.33
N ALA A 167 5.45 -7.63 -15.41
CA ALA A 167 6.20 -8.88 -15.33
C ALA A 167 7.56 -8.72 -14.62
N LEU A 168 8.13 -7.50 -14.61
CA LEU A 168 9.38 -7.21 -13.92
C LEU A 168 9.18 -6.87 -12.42
N TYR A 169 7.97 -6.48 -11.98
CA TYR A 169 7.74 -6.11 -10.58
C TYR A 169 8.11 -7.22 -9.60
N PRO A 170 7.60 -8.45 -9.71
CA PRO A 170 7.91 -9.50 -8.75
C PRO A 170 9.40 -9.81 -8.65
N PRO A 171 10.15 -10.09 -9.73
CA PRO A 171 11.55 -10.43 -9.62
C PRO A 171 12.41 -9.29 -9.06
N VAL A 172 12.12 -8.03 -9.41
CA VAL A 172 12.83 -6.87 -8.85
C VAL A 172 12.53 -6.72 -7.36
N TRP A 173 11.27 -6.81 -6.97
CA TRP A 173 10.89 -6.75 -5.56
C TRP A 173 11.51 -7.88 -4.74
N ILE A 174 11.46 -9.13 -5.26
CA ILE A 174 12.09 -10.29 -4.59
C ILE A 174 13.58 -10.06 -4.39
N ALA A 175 14.28 -9.56 -5.43
CA ALA A 175 15.71 -9.27 -5.32
C ALA A 175 16.01 -8.21 -4.26
N LEU A 176 15.20 -7.15 -4.19
CA LEU A 176 15.34 -6.11 -3.17
C LEU A 176 15.05 -6.63 -1.76
N MET A 177 13.97 -7.37 -1.57
CA MET A 177 13.63 -8.00 -0.28
C MET A 177 14.70 -9.00 0.16
N PHE A 178 15.23 -9.80 -0.78
CA PHE A 178 16.33 -10.71 -0.49
C PHE A 178 17.60 -9.96 -0.07
N GLY A 179 17.88 -8.81 -0.70
CA GLY A 179 18.99 -7.94 -0.31
C GLY A 179 18.87 -7.44 1.13
N LEU A 180 17.66 -7.13 1.59
CA LEU A 180 17.41 -6.68 2.97
C LEU A 180 17.79 -7.72 4.01
N LYS A 181 17.78 -9.02 3.69
CA LYS A 181 18.22 -10.09 4.61
C LYS A 181 19.65 -9.91 5.13
N TYR A 182 20.49 -9.22 4.36
CA TYR A 182 21.88 -8.95 4.73
C TYR A 182 22.07 -7.63 5.47
N VAL A 183 21.02 -6.85 5.66
CA VAL A 183 21.07 -5.57 6.38
C VAL A 183 20.74 -5.82 7.85
N PRO A 184 21.55 -5.32 8.81
CA PRO A 184 21.23 -5.43 10.22
C PRO A 184 19.86 -4.83 10.54
N TYR A 185 19.10 -5.52 11.37
CA TYR A 185 17.71 -5.16 11.65
C TYR A 185 17.52 -3.71 12.14
N LEU A 186 18.36 -3.26 13.09
CA LEU A 186 18.30 -1.87 13.58
C LEU A 186 18.54 -0.84 12.46
N VAL A 187 19.42 -1.16 11.51
CA VAL A 187 19.66 -0.32 10.34
C VAL A 187 18.39 -0.25 9.48
N MET A 188 17.77 -1.38 9.19
CA MET A 188 16.49 -1.42 8.46
C MET A 188 15.42 -0.60 9.14
N TYR A 189 15.30 -0.70 10.48
CA TYR A 189 14.33 0.04 11.26
C TYR A 189 14.51 1.55 11.10
N TYR A 190 15.71 2.06 11.40
CA TYR A 190 15.98 3.49 11.33
C TYR A 190 15.95 4.04 9.89
N VAL A 191 16.41 3.25 8.92
CA VAL A 191 16.38 3.66 7.51
C VAL A 191 14.95 3.75 7.00
N LEU A 192 14.08 2.77 7.28
CA LEU A 192 12.69 2.82 6.85
C LEU A 192 11.97 4.05 7.42
N TRP A 193 11.99 4.19 8.74
CA TRP A 193 11.29 5.30 9.39
C TRP A 193 11.91 6.66 9.06
N GLY A 194 13.22 6.71 8.91
CA GLY A 194 13.93 7.90 8.43
C GLY A 194 13.53 8.27 7.01
N LEU A 195 13.40 7.30 6.09
CA LEU A 195 12.91 7.52 4.74
C LEU A 195 11.47 8.00 4.73
N VAL A 196 10.58 7.34 5.47
CA VAL A 196 9.16 7.72 5.55
C VAL A 196 9.03 9.17 6.06
N LEU A 197 9.75 9.52 7.12
CA LEU A 197 9.75 10.88 7.66
C LEU A 197 10.34 11.90 6.67
N PHE A 198 11.49 11.60 6.10
CA PHE A 198 12.19 12.48 5.15
C PHE A 198 11.37 12.73 3.88
N ILE A 199 10.79 11.67 3.30
CA ILE A 199 9.94 11.78 2.11
C ILE A 199 8.67 12.55 2.47
N GLY A 200 8.08 12.31 3.65
CA GLY A 200 6.93 13.06 4.13
C GLY A 200 7.22 14.57 4.21
N ILE A 201 8.39 14.97 4.69
CA ILE A 201 8.83 16.37 4.71
C ILE A 201 8.99 16.91 3.27
N ILE A 202 9.63 16.16 2.38
CA ILE A 202 9.81 16.57 0.97
C ILE A 202 8.44 16.73 0.29
N VAL A 203 7.54 15.77 0.45
CA VAL A 203 6.18 15.84 -0.09
C VAL A 203 5.44 17.06 0.47
N ARG A 204 5.63 17.37 1.76
CA ARG A 204 5.02 18.54 2.40
C ARG A 204 5.56 19.85 1.85
N VAL A 205 6.85 19.93 1.58
CA VAL A 205 7.52 21.18 1.16
C VAL A 205 7.35 21.47 -0.34
N TRP A 206 7.42 20.41 -1.19
CA TRP A 206 7.43 20.54 -2.65
C TRP A 206 6.24 19.88 -3.35
N GLY A 207 5.51 19.01 -2.62
CA GLY A 207 4.56 18.10 -3.22
C GLY A 207 3.20 18.65 -3.58
N PHE A 208 2.94 19.96 -3.37
CA PHE A 208 1.60 20.48 -3.63
C PHE A 208 1.26 20.51 -5.11
N ALA A 209 -0.03 20.22 -5.34
CA ALA A 209 -0.57 19.88 -6.63
C ALA A 209 -0.14 20.82 -7.75
N LYS A 210 0.28 20.18 -8.83
CA LYS A 210 0.26 20.75 -10.16
C LYS A 210 -1.17 20.75 -10.71
N ASP A 211 -1.91 19.67 -10.41
CA ASP A 211 -3.28 19.43 -10.86
C ASP A 211 -4.13 18.87 -9.72
N VAL A 212 -5.44 19.11 -9.75
CA VAL A 212 -6.40 18.60 -8.77
C VAL A 212 -6.41 17.06 -8.76
N VAL A 213 -6.30 16.47 -7.58
CA VAL A 213 -6.49 15.02 -7.42
C VAL A 213 -7.97 14.71 -7.57
N PRO A 214 -8.38 13.76 -8.46
CA PRO A 214 -9.75 13.38 -8.61
C PRO A 214 -10.37 12.94 -7.27
N GLN A 215 -11.61 13.40 -7.03
CA GLN A 215 -12.30 13.10 -5.77
C GLN A 215 -12.45 11.60 -5.50
N ASP A 216 -12.66 10.80 -6.55
CA ASP A 216 -12.77 9.35 -6.44
C ASP A 216 -11.47 8.71 -5.94
N ILE A 217 -10.30 9.21 -6.35
CA ILE A 217 -9.00 8.78 -5.82
C ILE A 217 -8.90 9.07 -4.32
N VAL A 218 -9.29 10.27 -3.91
CA VAL A 218 -9.32 10.66 -2.49
C VAL A 218 -10.30 9.79 -1.71
N MET A 219 -11.51 9.57 -2.24
CA MET A 219 -12.54 8.73 -1.62
C MET A 219 -12.10 7.27 -1.47
N ILE A 220 -11.44 6.69 -2.48
CA ILE A 220 -10.88 5.33 -2.38
C ILE A 220 -9.88 5.26 -1.24
N ARG A 221 -8.97 6.20 -1.10
CA ARG A 221 -7.97 6.22 -0.03
C ARG A 221 -8.61 6.40 1.35
N TRP A 222 -9.56 7.32 1.47
CA TRP A 222 -10.29 7.51 2.73
C TRP A 222 -11.11 6.28 3.13
N ALA A 223 -11.61 5.51 2.16
CA ALA A 223 -12.31 4.27 2.45
C ALA A 223 -11.43 3.25 3.18
N PHE A 224 -10.11 3.22 2.97
CA PHE A 224 -9.20 2.38 3.76
C PHE A 224 -9.14 2.82 5.22
N TYR A 225 -9.03 4.12 5.48
CA TYR A 225 -9.04 4.65 6.86
C TYR A 225 -10.38 4.42 7.54
N LEU A 226 -11.49 4.65 6.84
CA LEU A 226 -12.83 4.38 7.35
C LEU A 226 -13.04 2.89 7.62
N THR A 227 -12.56 2.01 6.74
CA THR A 227 -12.60 0.56 6.96
C THR A 227 -11.80 0.17 8.20
N SER A 228 -10.61 0.74 8.39
CA SER A 228 -9.81 0.53 9.60
C SER A 228 -10.57 0.98 10.86
N LEU A 229 -11.22 2.14 10.83
CA LEU A 229 -12.03 2.62 11.95
C LEU A 229 -13.23 1.69 12.23
N VAL A 230 -13.96 1.29 11.19
CA VAL A 230 -15.09 0.36 11.32
C VAL A 230 -14.63 -0.96 11.94
N VAL A 231 -13.54 -1.54 11.42
CA VAL A 231 -12.97 -2.79 11.96
C VAL A 231 -12.50 -2.62 13.40
N PHE A 232 -11.84 -1.50 13.73
CA PHE A 232 -11.37 -1.19 15.08
C PHE A 232 -12.51 -1.19 16.11
N PHE A 233 -13.62 -0.54 15.79
CA PHE A 233 -14.79 -0.52 16.67
C PHE A 233 -15.55 -1.84 16.68
N TRP A 234 -15.76 -2.45 15.52
CA TRP A 234 -16.50 -3.72 15.40
C TRP A 234 -15.81 -4.89 16.10
N SER A 235 -14.49 -4.95 16.06
CA SER A 235 -13.72 -6.00 16.73
C SER A 235 -13.51 -5.78 18.24
N GLY A 236 -13.97 -4.66 18.79
CA GLY A 236 -13.78 -4.32 20.21
C GLY A 236 -12.36 -3.89 20.59
N LEU A 237 -11.51 -3.57 19.62
CA LEU A 237 -10.13 -3.10 19.86
C LEU A 237 -10.09 -1.81 20.66
N TYR A 238 -11.12 -0.96 20.56
CA TYR A 238 -11.23 0.27 21.35
C TYR A 238 -11.18 0.02 22.86
N ALA A 239 -11.65 -1.14 23.32
CA ALA A 239 -11.64 -1.50 24.73
C ALA A 239 -10.37 -2.23 25.15
N SER A 240 -9.81 -3.09 24.26
CA SER A 240 -8.69 -3.97 24.58
C SER A 240 -7.32 -3.38 24.21
N LYS A 241 -7.25 -2.63 23.11
CA LYS A 241 -6.00 -2.09 22.52
C LYS A 241 -6.22 -0.70 21.91
N PRO A 242 -6.65 0.31 22.71
CA PRO A 242 -7.04 1.63 22.19
C PRO A 242 -5.91 2.36 21.46
N TYR A 243 -4.65 2.07 21.78
CA TYR A 243 -3.48 2.71 21.17
C TYR A 243 -3.31 2.39 19.66
N ILE A 244 -3.94 1.33 19.15
CA ILE A 244 -3.88 0.94 17.73
C ILE A 244 -4.58 1.97 16.82
N ILE A 245 -5.49 2.80 17.36
CA ILE A 245 -6.14 3.87 16.60
C ILE A 245 -5.16 5.01 16.22
N VAL A 246 -4.08 5.19 16.97
CA VAL A 246 -3.17 6.33 16.80
C VAL A 246 -2.56 6.39 15.39
N PRO A 247 -1.97 5.30 14.85
CA PRO A 247 -1.49 5.32 13.46
C PRO A 247 -2.59 5.63 12.44
N VAL A 248 -3.81 5.14 12.65
CA VAL A 248 -4.95 5.42 11.74
C VAL A 248 -5.22 6.93 11.69
N ILE A 249 -5.34 7.56 12.85
CA ILE A 249 -5.60 9.01 12.95
C ILE A 249 -4.44 9.81 12.37
N LEU A 250 -3.20 9.48 12.72
CA LEU A 250 -2.02 10.21 12.22
C LEU A 250 -1.86 10.08 10.72
N SER A 251 -2.02 8.87 10.16
CA SER A 251 -1.94 8.65 8.72
C SER A 251 -3.07 9.37 7.98
N LEU A 252 -4.29 9.33 8.51
CA LEU A 252 -5.42 10.07 7.94
C LEU A 252 -5.18 11.58 7.98
N LEU A 253 -4.66 12.13 9.07
CA LEU A 253 -4.32 13.55 9.16
C LEU A 253 -3.25 13.93 8.13
N ILE A 254 -2.18 13.13 8.00
CA ILE A 254 -1.15 13.35 6.98
C ILE A 254 -1.76 13.32 5.57
N GLU A 255 -2.66 12.39 5.31
CA GLU A 255 -3.37 12.27 4.04
C GLU A 255 -4.25 13.51 3.77
N ILE A 256 -5.06 13.93 4.74
CA ILE A 256 -5.93 15.12 4.64
C ILE A 256 -5.07 16.37 4.39
N PHE A 257 -4.04 16.59 5.19
CA PHE A 257 -3.16 17.75 5.00
C PHE A 257 -2.34 17.67 3.70
N GLY A 258 -2.04 16.46 3.22
CA GLY A 258 -1.38 16.24 1.93
C GLY A 258 -2.31 16.43 0.73
N THR A 259 -3.62 16.18 0.89
CA THR A 259 -4.61 16.24 -0.20
C THR A 259 -5.51 17.48 -0.16
N SER A 260 -5.85 18.03 1.01
CA SER A 260 -6.77 19.17 1.16
C SER A 260 -6.20 20.53 0.72
N MET A 261 -4.89 20.65 0.56
CA MET A 261 -4.30 21.86 -0.03
C MET A 261 -4.49 21.94 -1.55
N TYR A 262 -5.23 21.02 -2.14
CA TYR A 262 -5.59 21.04 -3.55
C TYR A 262 -6.79 21.95 -3.88
N ASP A 263 -7.58 22.35 -2.87
CA ASP A 263 -8.82 23.12 -3.07
C ASP A 263 -8.69 24.63 -2.74
N VAL A 264 -7.51 25.16 -2.39
CA VAL A 264 -7.40 26.51 -1.83
C VAL A 264 -6.58 27.48 -2.73
N LEU A 265 -6.28 27.10 -3.95
CA LEU A 265 -5.70 27.98 -4.97
C LEU A 265 -6.38 27.79 -6.31
#